data_5e255bcaf62bb1d9111d5bcac03b886b
#
_entry.id   5e255bcaf62bb1d9111d5bcac03b886b
#
_cell.length_a   1.000
_cell.length_b   1.000
_cell.length_c   1.000
_cell.angle_alpha   90.00
_cell.angle_beta   90.00
_cell.angle_gamma   90.00
#
_symmetry.space_group_name_H-M   'P 1'
#
loop_
_entity.id
_entity.type
_entity.pdbx_description
1 polymer ?
#
loop_
_entity_poly.entity_id
_entity_poly.type
_entity_poly.pdbx_seq_one_letter_code
_entity_poly.pdbx_strand_id
1 'polypeptide(L)'
;MIERFVKLAQEKGAEVIYAFATSAMRDAKNKDAFFEQIGKLGLEVEIIDGETESLFGYIGAVMGVNKEDALVLDIGGGSTELAYKGNEFKKESFDLGAVRLTEKFIKNDPPTAEEYDEIRLHIIDTMVNSINKYKEAENIIGIGGTITTLAAVSQQLEIYSQEKVHGYLLRKEEIKKILDKFMSVTLTERKKILGLQPQRADIIIAGTAILLTILEMLCFKEITVSEWDNLEGAVLCKFGRFKL
;
A
#
# COMPACT_ATOMS: atom_id res chain seq x y z
N MET A 1 8.22 6.14 -19.48
CA MET A 1 8.68 5.36 -18.30
C MET A 1 8.64 3.86 -18.57
N ILE A 2 7.51 3.27 -18.98
CA ILE A 2 7.37 1.82 -19.24
C ILE A 2 8.39 1.34 -20.28
N GLU A 3 8.57 2.03 -21.40
CA GLU A 3 9.59 1.71 -22.39
C GLU A 3 11.00 1.56 -21.79
N ARG A 4 11.35 2.43 -20.83
CA ARG A 4 12.63 2.33 -20.10
C ARG A 4 12.73 1.05 -19.27
N PHE A 5 11.64 0.64 -18.63
CA PHE A 5 11.62 -0.61 -17.86
C PHE A 5 11.74 -1.83 -18.77
N VAL A 6 11.03 -1.84 -19.90
CA VAL A 6 11.15 -2.92 -20.90
C VAL A 6 12.60 -3.05 -21.38
N LYS A 7 13.22 -1.91 -21.77
CA LYS A 7 14.61 -1.89 -22.21
C LYS A 7 15.58 -2.37 -21.14
N LEU A 8 15.39 -1.93 -19.90
CA LEU A 8 16.22 -2.37 -18.78
C LEU A 8 16.08 -3.88 -18.52
N ALA A 9 14.86 -4.42 -18.58
CA ALA A 9 14.62 -5.85 -18.43
C ALA A 9 15.35 -6.65 -19.53
N GLN A 10 15.25 -6.21 -20.78
CA GLN A 10 15.95 -6.82 -21.91
C GLN A 10 17.48 -6.74 -21.75
N GLU A 11 18.02 -5.58 -21.35
CA GLU A 11 19.46 -5.40 -21.08
C GLU A 11 19.96 -6.30 -19.96
N LYS A 12 19.08 -6.65 -19.00
CA LYS A 12 19.37 -7.60 -17.91
C LYS A 12 19.16 -9.06 -18.29
N GLY A 13 18.76 -9.35 -19.53
CA GLY A 13 18.56 -10.70 -20.02
C GLY A 13 17.27 -11.36 -19.54
N ALA A 14 16.24 -10.57 -19.20
CA ALA A 14 14.94 -11.13 -18.85
C ALA A 14 14.32 -11.87 -20.04
N GLU A 15 13.98 -13.13 -19.86
CA GLU A 15 13.32 -13.97 -20.88
C GLU A 15 11.82 -13.70 -20.98
N VAL A 16 11.21 -13.29 -19.85
CA VAL A 16 9.79 -12.98 -19.74
C VAL A 16 9.59 -11.69 -19.02
N ILE A 17 8.67 -10.86 -19.51
CA ILE A 17 8.19 -9.65 -18.82
C ILE A 17 6.71 -9.87 -18.55
N TYR A 18 6.33 -9.93 -17.28
CA TYR A 18 4.94 -9.96 -16.85
C TYR A 18 4.52 -8.57 -16.41
N ALA A 19 3.52 -8.00 -17.09
CA ALA A 19 2.99 -6.68 -16.76
C ALA A 19 1.54 -6.81 -16.29
N PHE A 20 1.23 -6.18 -15.16
CA PHE A 20 -0.13 -6.12 -14.65
C PHE A 20 -0.48 -4.71 -14.18
N ALA A 21 -1.76 -4.44 -14.09
CA ALA A 21 -2.32 -3.18 -13.62
C ALA A 21 -3.41 -3.44 -12.57
N THR A 22 -3.55 -2.51 -11.65
CA THR A 22 -4.39 -2.63 -10.46
C THR A 22 -5.53 -1.61 -10.45
N SER A 23 -6.01 -1.20 -9.27
CA SER A 23 -7.17 -0.33 -9.02
C SER A 23 -7.27 0.87 -9.99
N ALA A 24 -6.19 1.63 -10.19
CA ALA A 24 -6.22 2.82 -11.06
C ALA A 24 -6.64 2.50 -12.50
N MET A 25 -6.24 1.35 -13.04
CA MET A 25 -6.63 0.93 -14.38
C MET A 25 -8.00 0.24 -14.42
N ARG A 26 -8.44 -0.35 -13.33
CA ARG A 26 -9.84 -0.84 -13.22
C ARG A 26 -10.82 0.33 -13.37
N ASP A 27 -10.53 1.46 -12.73
CA ASP A 27 -11.38 2.65 -12.67
C ASP A 27 -11.23 3.59 -13.89
N ALA A 28 -10.15 3.47 -14.67
CA ALA A 28 -9.85 4.37 -15.78
C ALA A 28 -10.85 4.24 -16.94
N LYS A 29 -11.42 5.39 -17.35
CA LYS A 29 -12.36 5.45 -18.51
C LYS A 29 -11.65 5.43 -19.88
N ASN A 30 -10.37 5.80 -19.92
CA ASN A 30 -9.56 5.93 -21.14
C ASN A 30 -8.47 4.84 -21.27
N LYS A 31 -8.67 3.69 -20.63
CA LYS A 31 -7.70 2.59 -20.59
C LYS A 31 -7.33 2.04 -21.97
N ASP A 32 -8.26 2.05 -22.94
CA ASP A 32 -8.01 1.53 -24.28
C ASP A 32 -6.86 2.26 -24.99
N ALA A 33 -6.82 3.60 -24.88
CA ALA A 33 -5.72 4.39 -25.44
C ALA A 33 -4.36 4.07 -24.77
N PHE A 34 -4.37 3.73 -23.49
CA PHE A 34 -3.18 3.28 -22.78
C PHE A 34 -2.71 1.91 -23.29
N PHE A 35 -3.62 0.94 -23.40
CA PHE A 35 -3.29 -0.41 -23.89
C PHE A 35 -2.79 -0.40 -25.34
N GLU A 36 -3.36 0.44 -26.21
CA GLU A 36 -2.85 0.61 -27.57
C GLU A 36 -1.38 1.08 -27.59
N GLN A 37 -1.02 2.04 -26.71
CA GLN A 37 0.34 2.52 -26.62
C GLN A 37 1.31 1.48 -26.06
N ILE A 38 0.89 0.74 -25.03
CA ILE A 38 1.69 -0.31 -24.41
C ILE A 38 1.89 -1.51 -25.35
N GLY A 39 0.86 -1.87 -26.11
CA GLY A 39 0.94 -2.93 -27.13
C GLY A 39 2.00 -2.65 -28.21
N LYS A 40 2.25 -1.36 -28.54
CA LYS A 40 3.34 -0.96 -29.45
C LYS A 40 4.75 -1.28 -28.90
N LEU A 41 4.87 -1.48 -27.59
CA LEU A 41 6.12 -1.90 -26.94
C LEU A 41 6.25 -3.44 -26.86
N GLY A 42 5.30 -4.18 -27.42
CA GLY A 42 5.27 -5.64 -27.35
C GLY A 42 4.88 -6.19 -25.98
N LEU A 43 4.22 -5.39 -25.14
CA LEU A 43 3.75 -5.81 -23.81
C LEU A 43 2.24 -6.05 -23.84
N GLU A 44 1.83 -7.16 -23.20
CA GLU A 44 0.46 -7.40 -22.79
C GLU A 44 0.34 -7.06 -21.30
N VAL A 45 -0.68 -6.27 -20.93
CA VAL A 45 -0.94 -5.87 -19.55
C VAL A 45 -2.22 -6.55 -19.07
N GLU A 46 -2.10 -7.39 -18.05
CA GLU A 46 -3.24 -8.00 -17.37
C GLU A 46 -3.82 -7.01 -16.34
N ILE A 47 -5.13 -6.71 -16.39
CA ILE A 47 -5.79 -6.00 -15.29
C ILE A 47 -6.20 -7.05 -14.27
N ILE A 48 -5.51 -7.06 -13.13
CA ILE A 48 -5.84 -7.98 -12.05
C ILE A 48 -6.95 -7.40 -11.17
N ASP A 49 -7.79 -8.28 -10.63
CA ASP A 49 -8.78 -7.89 -9.62
C ASP A 49 -8.15 -7.68 -8.24
N GLY A 50 -8.92 -7.11 -7.30
CA GLY A 50 -8.44 -6.82 -5.94
C GLY A 50 -8.10 -8.09 -5.15
N GLU A 51 -8.72 -9.22 -5.49
CA GLU A 51 -8.41 -10.49 -4.84
C GLU A 51 -7.07 -11.05 -5.27
N THR A 52 -6.74 -10.95 -6.56
CA THR A 52 -5.42 -11.32 -7.09
C THR A 52 -4.34 -10.37 -6.58
N GLU A 53 -4.64 -9.07 -6.51
CA GLU A 53 -3.77 -8.04 -5.92
C GLU A 53 -3.45 -8.38 -4.46
N SER A 54 -4.48 -8.69 -3.65
CA SER A 54 -4.32 -9.13 -2.25
C SER A 54 -3.46 -10.40 -2.12
N LEU A 55 -3.63 -11.35 -3.04
CA LEU A 55 -2.85 -12.59 -3.04
C LEU A 55 -1.38 -12.33 -3.33
N PHE A 56 -1.08 -11.52 -4.36
CA PHE A 56 0.30 -11.16 -4.68
C PHE A 56 0.96 -10.40 -3.52
N GLY A 57 0.27 -9.39 -2.98
CA GLY A 57 0.75 -8.64 -1.81
C GLY A 57 1.03 -9.54 -0.62
N TYR A 58 0.12 -10.48 -0.33
CA TYR A 58 0.30 -11.44 0.76
C TYR A 58 1.56 -12.28 0.56
N ILE A 59 1.71 -12.92 -0.59
CA ILE A 59 2.86 -13.82 -0.86
C ILE A 59 4.18 -13.04 -0.83
N GLY A 60 4.24 -11.85 -1.46
CA GLY A 60 5.42 -11.00 -1.42
C GLY A 60 5.80 -10.62 0.00
N ALA A 61 4.84 -10.11 0.77
CA ALA A 61 5.07 -9.63 2.12
C ALA A 61 5.54 -10.74 3.08
N VAL A 62 4.81 -11.88 3.14
CA VAL A 62 5.15 -12.96 4.08
C VAL A 62 6.48 -13.60 3.77
N MET A 63 6.80 -13.78 2.48
CA MET A 63 8.10 -14.30 2.05
C MET A 63 9.23 -13.31 2.32
N GLY A 64 8.98 -12.01 2.12
CA GLY A 64 9.97 -10.96 2.37
C GLY A 64 10.41 -10.89 3.82
N VAL A 65 9.47 -10.94 4.77
CA VAL A 65 9.78 -10.85 6.21
C VAL A 65 9.80 -12.20 6.94
N ASN A 66 9.58 -13.30 6.19
CA ASN A 66 9.58 -14.69 6.73
C ASN A 66 8.59 -14.89 7.91
N LYS A 67 7.34 -14.41 7.72
CA LYS A 67 6.25 -14.52 8.71
C LYS A 67 4.97 -15.00 8.02
N GLU A 68 4.76 -16.31 7.93
CA GLU A 68 3.65 -16.89 7.16
C GLU A 68 2.26 -16.66 7.79
N ASP A 69 2.15 -16.54 9.11
CA ASP A 69 0.88 -16.40 9.84
C ASP A 69 0.56 -14.92 10.18
N ALA A 70 0.87 -14.01 9.27
CA ALA A 70 0.59 -12.60 9.46
C ALA A 70 -0.59 -12.13 8.60
N LEU A 71 -1.36 -11.17 9.13
CA LEU A 71 -2.25 -10.36 8.32
C LEU A 71 -1.41 -9.41 7.47
N VAL A 72 -1.61 -9.40 6.17
CA VAL A 72 -0.98 -8.42 5.27
C VAL A 72 -1.96 -7.30 4.96
N LEU A 73 -1.50 -6.08 5.13
CA LEU A 73 -2.21 -4.84 4.83
C LEU A 73 -1.45 -4.07 3.73
N ASP A 74 -2.09 -3.88 2.58
CA ASP A 74 -1.62 -3.01 1.50
C ASP A 74 -2.46 -1.75 1.44
N ILE A 75 -1.84 -0.57 1.49
CA ILE A 75 -2.53 0.72 1.36
C ILE A 75 -2.07 1.39 0.07
N GLY A 76 -2.90 1.22 -0.96
CA GLY A 76 -2.71 1.83 -2.26
C GLY A 76 -3.29 3.24 -2.38
N GLY A 77 -3.23 3.79 -3.60
CA GLY A 77 -3.85 5.09 -3.92
C GLY A 77 -5.37 5.01 -4.02
N GLY A 78 -5.91 3.94 -4.60
CA GLY A 78 -7.35 3.75 -4.87
C GLY A 78 -8.04 2.78 -3.94
N SER A 79 -7.32 1.80 -3.40
CA SER A 79 -7.87 0.71 -2.59
C SER A 79 -6.95 0.35 -1.42
N THR A 80 -7.48 -0.46 -0.52
CA THR A 80 -6.76 -1.08 0.59
C THR A 80 -7.11 -2.56 0.61
N GLU A 81 -6.10 -3.41 0.60
CA GLU A 81 -6.23 -4.85 0.60
C GLU A 81 -5.86 -5.43 1.97
N LEU A 82 -6.64 -6.42 2.40
CA LEU A 82 -6.35 -7.27 3.55
C LEU A 82 -6.26 -8.72 3.10
N ALA A 83 -5.20 -9.40 3.48
CA ALA A 83 -5.02 -10.83 3.22
C ALA A 83 -4.44 -11.56 4.44
N TYR A 84 -5.03 -12.70 4.81
CA TYR A 84 -4.63 -13.48 5.97
C TYR A 84 -4.80 -14.98 5.72
N LYS A 85 -3.76 -15.74 6.00
CA LYS A 85 -3.80 -17.21 5.96
C LYS A 85 -4.00 -17.75 7.38
N GLY A 86 -5.27 -17.87 7.77
CA GLY A 86 -5.64 -18.63 8.97
C GLY A 86 -5.91 -20.09 8.61
N ASN A 87 -7.00 -20.65 9.12
CA ASN A 87 -7.49 -21.97 8.70
C ASN A 87 -7.92 -21.99 7.22
N GLU A 88 -8.37 -20.84 6.72
CA GLU A 88 -8.71 -20.59 5.33
C GLU A 88 -8.07 -19.27 4.90
N PHE A 89 -7.69 -19.18 3.63
CA PHE A 89 -7.15 -17.93 3.08
C PHE A 89 -8.26 -16.90 2.91
N LYS A 90 -8.21 -15.85 3.73
CA LYS A 90 -9.13 -14.71 3.73
C LYS A 90 -8.47 -13.56 3.00
N LYS A 91 -9.14 -12.99 2.02
CA LYS A 91 -8.68 -11.82 1.27
C LYS A 91 -9.85 -10.90 0.96
N GLU A 92 -9.60 -9.59 0.94
CA GLU A 92 -10.59 -8.58 0.64
C GLU A 92 -9.93 -7.28 0.18
N SER A 93 -10.56 -6.61 -0.77
CA SER A 93 -10.16 -5.28 -1.23
C SER A 93 -11.29 -4.29 -0.92
N PHE A 94 -10.92 -3.14 -0.37
CA PHE A 94 -11.83 -2.06 -0.01
C PHE A 94 -11.53 -0.83 -0.86
N ASP A 95 -12.57 -0.10 -1.28
CA ASP A 95 -12.44 1.19 -1.98
C ASP A 95 -11.96 2.32 -1.04
N LEU A 96 -10.91 2.04 -0.29
CA LEU A 96 -10.24 2.91 0.66
C LEU A 96 -8.79 3.12 0.22
N GLY A 97 -8.50 4.20 -0.47
CA GLY A 97 -7.15 4.51 -0.92
C GLY A 97 -6.70 5.91 -0.52
N ALA A 98 -5.39 6.11 -0.38
CA ALA A 98 -4.83 7.38 0.06
C ALA A 98 -5.21 8.55 -0.86
N VAL A 99 -5.20 8.35 -2.18
CA VAL A 99 -5.64 9.36 -3.17
C VAL A 99 -7.14 9.54 -3.09
N ARG A 100 -7.90 8.45 -3.13
CA ARG A 100 -9.37 8.46 -3.12
C ARG A 100 -9.93 9.21 -1.93
N LEU A 101 -9.43 8.94 -0.71
CA LEU A 101 -9.92 9.60 0.50
C LEU A 101 -9.43 11.06 0.61
N THR A 102 -8.23 11.36 0.15
CA THR A 102 -7.74 12.74 0.06
C THR A 102 -8.65 13.58 -0.83
N GLU A 103 -8.94 13.13 -2.05
CA GLU A 103 -9.80 13.86 -3.00
C GLU A 103 -11.22 14.05 -2.48
N LYS A 104 -11.74 13.04 -1.77
CA LYS A 104 -13.11 13.06 -1.26
C LYS A 104 -13.27 13.98 -0.06
N PHE A 105 -12.36 13.96 0.90
CA PHE A 105 -12.57 14.55 2.22
C PHE A 105 -11.69 15.77 2.53
N ILE A 106 -10.44 15.83 2.03
CA ILE A 106 -9.51 16.92 2.38
C ILE A 106 -9.71 18.10 1.44
N LYS A 107 -10.10 19.24 2.00
CA LYS A 107 -10.34 20.50 1.28
C LYS A 107 -9.48 21.64 1.80
N ASN A 108 -8.97 21.53 3.04
CA ASN A 108 -8.16 22.54 3.70
C ASN A 108 -6.68 22.14 3.75
N ASP A 109 -5.78 23.12 3.85
CA ASP A 109 -4.35 22.93 4.03
C ASP A 109 -3.81 23.90 5.10
N PRO A 110 -3.43 23.42 6.28
CA PRO A 110 -3.51 22.03 6.71
C PRO A 110 -4.96 21.53 6.86
N PRO A 111 -5.19 20.20 6.77
CA PRO A 111 -6.51 19.61 6.98
C PRO A 111 -7.06 19.90 8.38
N THR A 112 -8.37 20.00 8.49
CA THR A 112 -9.03 20.22 9.78
C THR A 112 -9.23 18.91 10.55
N ALA A 113 -9.53 19.02 11.85
CA ALA A 113 -9.87 17.86 12.67
C ALA A 113 -11.15 17.18 12.18
N GLU A 114 -12.13 17.97 11.73
CA GLU A 114 -13.40 17.49 11.21
C GLU A 114 -13.19 16.66 9.92
N GLU A 115 -12.35 17.12 8.99
CA GLU A 115 -12.00 16.38 7.77
C GLU A 115 -11.32 15.03 8.10
N TYR A 116 -10.45 15.02 9.09
CA TYR A 116 -9.82 13.78 9.56
C TYR A 116 -10.85 12.82 10.19
N ASP A 117 -11.76 13.34 11.02
CA ASP A 117 -12.82 12.54 11.65
C ASP A 117 -13.78 11.95 10.60
N GLU A 118 -14.12 12.70 9.55
CA GLU A 118 -14.93 12.21 8.43
C GLU A 118 -14.22 11.05 7.69
N ILE A 119 -12.92 11.16 7.43
CA ILE A 119 -12.11 10.06 6.84
C ILE A 119 -12.19 8.84 7.75
N ARG A 120 -11.94 9.01 9.04
CA ARG A 120 -11.91 7.91 10.02
C ARG A 120 -13.26 7.21 10.12
N LEU A 121 -14.36 7.95 10.20
CA LEU A 121 -15.71 7.40 10.22
C LEU A 121 -16.02 6.62 8.94
N HIS A 122 -15.66 7.16 7.77
CA HIS A 122 -15.84 6.47 6.50
C HIS A 122 -15.10 5.14 6.42
N ILE A 123 -13.87 5.07 6.95
CA ILE A 123 -13.08 3.83 7.01
C ILE A 123 -13.80 2.82 7.92
N ILE A 124 -14.23 3.22 9.11
CA ILE A 124 -14.93 2.36 10.05
C ILE A 124 -16.21 1.80 9.42
N ASP A 125 -17.06 2.66 8.86
CA ASP A 125 -18.32 2.26 8.22
C ASP A 125 -18.10 1.26 7.07
N THR A 126 -17.05 1.47 6.29
CA THR A 126 -16.72 0.57 5.16
C THR A 126 -16.26 -0.80 5.64
N MET A 127 -15.53 -0.89 6.75
CA MET A 127 -14.85 -2.11 7.18
C MET A 127 -15.56 -2.86 8.33
N VAL A 128 -16.49 -2.24 9.05
CA VAL A 128 -17.06 -2.77 10.30
C VAL A 128 -17.64 -4.18 10.17
N ASN A 129 -18.24 -4.52 9.04
CA ASN A 129 -18.84 -5.82 8.80
C ASN A 129 -17.82 -6.92 8.45
N SER A 130 -16.65 -6.55 7.95
CA SER A 130 -15.64 -7.48 7.45
C SER A 130 -14.44 -7.64 8.37
N ILE A 131 -14.06 -6.60 9.09
CA ILE A 131 -12.78 -6.52 9.82
C ILE A 131 -12.63 -7.60 10.91
N ASN A 132 -13.74 -8.04 11.51
CA ASN A 132 -13.72 -9.00 12.60
C ASN A 132 -13.12 -10.36 12.22
N LYS A 133 -13.19 -10.75 10.95
CA LYS A 133 -12.63 -12.03 10.46
C LYS A 133 -11.10 -12.09 10.49
N TYR A 134 -10.44 -10.93 10.69
CA TYR A 134 -8.98 -10.80 10.77
C TYR A 134 -8.44 -10.69 12.20
N LYS A 135 -9.32 -10.70 13.22
CA LYS A 135 -8.91 -10.58 14.64
C LYS A 135 -8.11 -11.76 15.18
N GLU A 136 -8.10 -12.88 14.47
CA GLU A 136 -7.32 -14.05 14.81
C GLU A 136 -5.82 -13.88 14.52
N ALA A 137 -5.45 -12.91 13.66
CA ALA A 137 -4.06 -12.67 13.31
C ALA A 137 -3.29 -12.09 14.52
N GLU A 138 -2.16 -12.69 14.83
CA GLU A 138 -1.28 -12.24 15.92
C GLU A 138 -0.25 -11.21 15.46
N ASN A 139 0.07 -11.21 14.17
CA ASN A 139 1.03 -10.32 13.55
C ASN A 139 0.40 -9.60 12.36
N ILE A 140 0.89 -8.41 12.07
CA ILE A 140 0.50 -7.66 10.88
C ILE A 140 1.75 -7.19 10.12
N ILE A 141 1.74 -7.37 8.80
CA ILE A 141 2.75 -6.88 7.88
C ILE A 141 2.11 -5.80 7.02
N GLY A 142 2.80 -4.69 6.85
CA GLY A 142 2.35 -3.61 6.00
C GLY A 142 3.21 -3.45 4.77
N ILE A 143 2.56 -3.28 3.63
CA ILE A 143 3.19 -3.01 2.34
C ILE A 143 2.60 -1.74 1.71
N GLY A 144 3.16 -1.34 0.61
CA GLY A 144 2.72 -0.17 -0.14
C GLY A 144 3.32 1.14 0.34
N GLY A 145 3.19 2.13 -0.52
CA GLY A 145 3.95 3.37 -0.39
C GLY A 145 3.59 4.25 0.79
N THR A 146 2.41 4.12 1.36
CA THR A 146 2.04 4.81 2.60
C THR A 146 2.87 4.28 3.77
N ILE A 147 2.91 2.97 3.95
CA ILE A 147 3.52 2.31 5.11
C ILE A 147 5.04 2.44 5.06
N THR A 148 5.65 2.20 3.88
CA THR A 148 7.10 2.35 3.70
C THR A 148 7.55 3.81 3.89
N THR A 149 6.73 4.79 3.47
CA THR A 149 7.00 6.22 3.75
C THR A 149 6.94 6.52 5.24
N LEU A 150 5.96 6.01 5.98
CA LEU A 150 5.86 6.22 7.43
C LEU A 150 7.06 5.62 8.17
N ALA A 151 7.55 4.46 7.75
CA ALA A 151 8.79 3.88 8.29
C ALA A 151 10.01 4.75 8.00
N ALA A 152 10.11 5.34 6.81
CA ALA A 152 11.19 6.27 6.47
C ALA A 152 11.12 7.56 7.29
N VAL A 153 9.91 8.10 7.50
CA VAL A 153 9.69 9.30 8.34
C VAL A 153 10.00 9.03 9.80
N SER A 154 9.56 7.88 10.34
CA SER A 154 9.85 7.48 11.73
C SER A 154 11.36 7.41 11.98
N GLN A 155 12.13 6.91 11.01
CA GLN A 155 13.59 6.82 11.06
C GLN A 155 14.32 8.11 10.63
N GLN A 156 13.60 9.15 10.19
CA GLN A 156 14.13 10.41 9.68
C GLN A 156 15.18 10.21 8.56
N LEU A 157 14.90 9.32 7.62
CA LEU A 157 15.83 8.98 6.54
C LEU A 157 15.99 10.15 5.56
N GLU A 158 17.20 10.71 5.46
CA GLU A 158 17.53 11.72 4.44
C GLU A 158 17.50 11.13 3.02
N ILE A 159 18.00 9.90 2.90
CA ILE A 159 17.99 9.12 1.67
C ILE A 159 17.20 7.83 1.96
N TYR A 160 16.21 7.57 1.13
CA TYR A 160 15.41 6.36 1.24
C TYR A 160 16.30 5.11 1.11
N SER A 161 16.14 4.15 2.01
CA SER A 161 16.86 2.89 2.01
C SER A 161 15.90 1.74 2.25
N GLN A 162 15.74 0.88 1.24
CA GLN A 162 14.95 -0.35 1.35
C GLN A 162 15.42 -1.23 2.51
N GLU A 163 16.73 -1.36 2.70
CA GLU A 163 17.33 -2.17 3.78
C GLU A 163 16.93 -1.68 5.17
N LYS A 164 16.76 -0.36 5.36
CA LYS A 164 16.34 0.22 6.64
C LYS A 164 14.84 0.17 6.85
N VAL A 165 14.08 0.19 5.77
CA VAL A 165 12.61 0.18 5.79
C VAL A 165 12.08 -1.25 5.89
N HIS A 166 12.69 -2.19 5.16
CA HIS A 166 12.29 -3.59 5.19
C HIS A 166 12.55 -4.22 6.57
N GLY A 167 11.54 -4.85 7.13
CA GLY A 167 11.60 -5.44 8.47
C GLY A 167 11.47 -4.44 9.62
N TYR A 168 11.34 -3.12 9.33
CA TYR A 168 11.16 -2.11 10.36
C TYR A 168 9.86 -2.31 11.12
N LEU A 169 9.93 -2.25 12.46
CA LEU A 169 8.78 -2.37 13.34
C LEU A 169 8.24 -0.97 13.66
N LEU A 170 7.17 -0.60 12.98
CA LEU A 170 6.54 0.72 13.11
C LEU A 170 5.43 0.66 14.17
N ARG A 171 5.59 1.41 15.27
CA ARG A 171 4.66 1.41 16.40
C ARG A 171 3.50 2.37 16.17
N LYS A 172 2.32 1.99 16.63
CA LYS A 172 1.09 2.80 16.52
C LYS A 172 1.26 4.20 17.14
N GLU A 173 1.94 4.32 18.26
CA GLU A 173 2.21 5.60 18.91
C GLU A 173 3.13 6.51 18.07
N GLU A 174 4.07 5.93 17.32
CA GLU A 174 4.92 6.68 16.40
C GLU A 174 4.11 7.17 15.21
N ILE A 175 3.26 6.31 14.63
CA ILE A 175 2.35 6.67 13.53
C ILE A 175 1.45 7.84 13.95
N LYS A 176 0.90 7.80 15.17
CA LYS A 176 0.05 8.86 15.68
C LYS A 176 0.80 10.19 15.79
N LYS A 177 2.02 10.20 16.35
CA LYS A 177 2.85 11.40 16.41
C LYS A 177 3.20 11.96 15.04
N ILE A 178 3.46 11.07 14.07
CA ILE A 178 3.74 11.45 12.68
C ILE A 178 2.50 12.10 12.06
N LEU A 179 1.31 11.51 12.27
CA LEU A 179 0.06 12.07 11.79
C LEU A 179 -0.22 13.45 12.38
N ASP A 180 -0.07 13.61 13.70
CA ASP A 180 -0.23 14.90 14.38
C ASP A 180 0.68 15.97 13.76
N LYS A 181 1.93 15.61 13.45
CA LYS A 181 2.86 16.50 12.75
C LYS A 181 2.40 16.82 11.33
N PHE A 182 1.91 15.84 10.56
CA PHE A 182 1.40 16.08 9.20
C PHE A 182 0.20 17.01 9.19
N MET A 183 -0.70 16.84 10.16
CA MET A 183 -1.90 17.67 10.32
C MET A 183 -1.60 19.09 10.77
N SER A 184 -0.49 19.34 11.47
CA SER A 184 -0.12 20.64 12.02
C SER A 184 0.59 21.58 11.04
N VAL A 185 0.94 21.11 9.84
CA VAL A 185 1.76 21.88 8.87
C VAL A 185 1.09 21.89 7.49
N THR A 186 1.37 22.96 6.73
CA THR A 186 0.91 23.08 5.34
C THR A 186 1.57 22.03 4.43
N LEU A 187 0.98 21.78 3.27
CA LEU A 187 1.53 20.89 2.23
C LEU A 187 2.97 21.28 1.87
N THR A 188 3.24 22.58 1.76
CA THR A 188 4.60 23.08 1.42
C THR A 188 5.62 22.76 2.50
N GLU A 189 5.24 22.83 3.76
CA GLU A 189 6.09 22.46 4.90
C GLU A 189 6.21 20.95 5.04
N ARG A 190 5.10 20.22 4.83
CA ARG A 190 5.05 18.76 4.85
C ARG A 190 6.01 18.13 3.86
N LYS A 191 6.14 18.70 2.65
CA LYS A 191 7.11 18.27 1.63
C LYS A 191 8.58 18.32 2.09
N LYS A 192 8.89 19.01 3.18
CA LYS A 192 10.24 19.15 3.73
C LYS A 192 10.53 18.20 4.89
N ILE A 193 9.55 17.39 5.30
CA ILE A 193 9.72 16.45 6.40
C ILE A 193 10.67 15.33 5.94
N LEU A 194 11.70 15.07 6.74
CA LEU A 194 12.67 14.01 6.47
C LEU A 194 11.99 12.64 6.39
N GLY A 195 12.36 11.86 5.40
CA GLY A 195 11.78 10.56 5.11
C GLY A 195 10.51 10.60 4.26
N LEU A 196 9.83 11.75 4.17
CA LEU A 196 8.64 11.91 3.35
C LEU A 196 9.02 12.25 1.90
N GLN A 197 8.62 11.39 0.97
CA GLN A 197 8.75 11.70 -0.46
C GLN A 197 7.81 12.87 -0.82
N PRO A 198 8.30 13.99 -1.39
CA PRO A 198 7.49 15.17 -1.68
C PRO A 198 6.24 14.89 -2.52
N GLN A 199 6.30 13.87 -3.40
CA GLN A 199 5.19 13.45 -4.27
C GLN A 199 4.06 12.74 -3.53
N ARG A 200 4.27 12.35 -2.27
CA ARG A 200 3.27 11.70 -1.41
C ARG A 200 2.70 12.63 -0.34
N ALA A 201 3.25 13.84 -0.21
CA ALA A 201 2.92 14.76 0.88
C ALA A 201 1.44 15.20 0.89
N ASP A 202 0.76 15.19 -0.23
CA ASP A 202 -0.65 15.53 -0.39
C ASP A 202 -1.58 14.41 0.10
N ILE A 203 -1.21 13.14 -0.13
CA ILE A 203 -2.06 11.98 0.16
C ILE A 203 -1.70 11.26 1.46
N ILE A 204 -0.55 11.57 2.07
CA ILE A 204 -0.01 10.78 3.20
C ILE A 204 -0.91 10.83 4.43
N ILE A 205 -1.65 11.93 4.65
CA ILE A 205 -2.57 12.07 5.79
C ILE A 205 -3.69 11.05 5.71
N ALA A 206 -4.36 10.96 4.56
CA ALA A 206 -5.42 9.98 4.35
C ALA A 206 -4.89 8.54 4.44
N GLY A 207 -3.72 8.26 3.84
CA GLY A 207 -3.06 6.95 3.96
C GLY A 207 -2.72 6.59 5.41
N THR A 208 -2.22 7.55 6.20
CA THR A 208 -1.94 7.37 7.62
C THR A 208 -3.22 7.15 8.44
N ALA A 209 -4.30 7.85 8.10
CA ALA A 209 -5.61 7.65 8.73
C ALA A 209 -6.15 6.23 8.50
N ILE A 210 -6.00 5.69 7.27
CA ILE A 210 -6.36 4.30 6.95
C ILE A 210 -5.58 3.34 7.86
N LEU A 211 -4.25 3.47 7.89
CA LEU A 211 -3.40 2.61 8.70
C LEU A 211 -3.78 2.65 10.19
N LEU A 212 -3.87 3.84 10.78
CA LEU A 212 -4.18 4.00 12.20
C LEU A 212 -5.55 3.43 12.55
N THR A 213 -6.58 3.70 11.74
CA THR A 213 -7.93 3.21 11.98
C THR A 213 -7.98 1.68 11.94
N ILE A 214 -7.30 1.03 10.98
CA ILE A 214 -7.24 -0.43 10.89
C ILE A 214 -6.49 -1.02 12.09
N LEU A 215 -5.34 -0.45 12.49
CA LEU A 215 -4.62 -0.90 13.69
C LEU A 215 -5.45 -0.77 14.96
N GLU A 216 -6.27 0.28 15.08
CA GLU A 216 -7.20 0.47 16.22
C GLU A 216 -8.32 -0.57 16.20
N MET A 217 -8.98 -0.80 15.06
CA MET A 217 -10.08 -1.77 14.93
C MET A 217 -9.63 -3.20 15.21
N LEU A 218 -8.39 -3.54 14.86
CA LEU A 218 -7.80 -4.87 15.07
C LEU A 218 -6.97 -4.98 16.36
N CYS A 219 -6.84 -3.88 17.12
CA CYS A 219 -6.09 -3.82 18.38
C CYS A 219 -4.58 -4.10 18.24
N PHE A 220 -3.98 -3.90 17.06
CA PHE A 220 -2.55 -4.01 16.88
C PHE A 220 -1.82 -2.79 17.47
N LYS A 221 -0.66 -3.04 18.08
CA LYS A 221 0.20 -2.00 18.65
C LYS A 221 1.32 -1.55 17.72
N GLU A 222 1.65 -2.38 16.74
CA GLU A 222 2.75 -2.19 15.81
C GLU A 222 2.50 -2.96 14.51
N ILE A 223 3.22 -2.62 13.46
CA ILE A 223 3.18 -3.27 12.16
C ILE A 223 4.61 -3.50 11.65
N THR A 224 4.89 -4.68 11.11
CA THR A 224 6.17 -4.96 10.44
C THR A 224 6.08 -4.47 9.00
N VAL A 225 7.04 -3.65 8.58
CA VAL A 225 7.05 -3.08 7.22
C VAL A 225 7.77 -4.00 6.25
N SER A 226 7.17 -4.28 5.09
CA SER A 226 7.82 -5.02 4.01
C SER A 226 8.00 -4.14 2.78
N GLU A 227 9.17 -4.24 2.15
CA GLU A 227 9.46 -3.70 0.83
C GLU A 227 9.11 -4.69 -0.30
N TRP A 228 8.97 -5.97 0.06
CA TRP A 228 8.43 -6.96 -0.85
C TRP A 228 6.92 -6.84 -0.86
N ASP A 229 6.37 -6.72 -2.07
CA ASP A 229 4.95 -6.44 -2.29
C ASP A 229 4.36 -7.27 -3.45
N ASN A 230 3.42 -6.69 -4.17
CA ASN A 230 2.75 -7.30 -5.31
C ASN A 230 3.70 -7.74 -6.42
N LEU A 231 4.86 -7.09 -6.59
CA LEU A 231 5.80 -7.44 -7.66
C LEU A 231 6.51 -8.76 -7.36
N GLU A 232 7.09 -8.90 -6.17
CA GLU A 232 7.73 -10.13 -5.72
C GLU A 232 6.70 -11.26 -5.63
N GLY A 233 5.51 -10.98 -5.10
CA GLY A 233 4.43 -11.95 -5.03
C GLY A 233 3.98 -12.43 -6.40
N ALA A 234 3.85 -11.56 -7.38
CA ALA A 234 3.50 -11.93 -8.75
C ALA A 234 4.58 -12.84 -9.37
N VAL A 235 5.86 -12.52 -9.16
CA VAL A 235 6.98 -13.36 -9.63
C VAL A 235 6.91 -14.74 -8.97
N LEU A 236 6.72 -14.82 -7.66
CA LEU A 236 6.62 -16.08 -6.93
C LEU A 236 5.42 -16.92 -7.37
N CYS A 237 4.26 -16.29 -7.65
CA CYS A 237 3.08 -16.99 -8.12
C CYS A 237 3.19 -17.47 -9.57
N LYS A 238 3.71 -16.65 -10.47
CA LYS A 238 3.73 -16.97 -11.91
C LYS A 238 4.93 -17.87 -12.28
N PHE A 239 6.07 -17.71 -11.63
CA PHE A 239 7.33 -18.37 -11.98
C PHE A 239 7.93 -19.21 -10.85
N GLY A 240 7.49 -19.04 -9.61
CA GLY A 240 7.92 -19.79 -8.45
C GLY A 240 7.15 -21.10 -8.25
N ARG A 241 7.58 -21.88 -7.25
CA ARG A 241 6.87 -23.11 -6.82
C ARG A 241 5.95 -22.84 -5.62
N PHE A 242 5.53 -21.59 -5.43
CA PHE A 242 4.68 -21.25 -4.30
C PHE A 242 3.24 -21.70 -4.60
N LYS A 243 2.72 -22.61 -3.76
CA LYS A 243 1.31 -23.00 -3.73
C LYS A 243 0.79 -22.68 -2.33
N LEU A 244 -0.29 -21.90 -2.24
CA LEU A 244 -1.03 -21.69 -0.98
C LEU A 244 -1.65 -22.98 -0.46
#